data_cbcd6412df3f620aefffddc994401f1b
#
_entry.id   cbcd6412df3f620aefffddc994401f1b
#
_cell.length_a   1.000
_cell.length_b   1.000
_cell.length_c   1.000
_cell.angle_alpha   90.00
_cell.angle_beta   90.00
_cell.angle_gamma   90.00
#
_symmetry.space_group_name_H-M   'P 1'
#
loop_
_entity.id
_entity.type
_entity.pdbx_description
1 polymer ?
#
loop_
_entity_poly.entity_id
_entity_poly.type
_entity_poly.pdbx_seq_one_letter_code
_entity_poly.pdbx_strand_id
1 'polypeptide(L)'
;LKPVREALGIDRGADDLVWVWGGTLALSLVVQPLFASLMARTSRRRFVPIVYGGGIVILLLFRAAFEFAPAEWRTYVGYGFYIWFSVFNVFALSIFWGFAADLFRLEQAKRLFAFISVGGTTGAVTGSWLARSLAEPLGTVNLMFVGSAILVPAIVCVRALTHIHPVDAPRAPGVEGTAAPSPWRGLEYIRKSPYLRGICAFTLFHTLFSTILY
;
A
#
# COMPACT_ATOMS: atom_id res chain seq x y z
N LEU A 1 -2.99 -10.03 -6.49
CA LEU A 1 -1.60 -9.94 -7.03
C LEU A 1 -0.53 -10.52 -6.10
N LYS A 2 -0.82 -10.83 -4.81
CA LYS A 2 0.13 -11.52 -3.94
C LYS A 2 0.63 -12.84 -4.54
N PRO A 3 -0.23 -13.75 -5.06
CA PRO A 3 0.24 -14.98 -5.69
C PRO A 3 1.17 -14.75 -6.88
N VAL A 4 0.89 -13.69 -7.67
CA VAL A 4 1.76 -13.29 -8.80
C VAL A 4 3.13 -12.86 -8.32
N ARG A 5 3.16 -12.05 -7.26
CA ARG A 5 4.40 -11.60 -6.64
C ARG A 5 5.26 -12.77 -6.16
N GLU A 6 4.65 -13.73 -5.47
CA GLU A 6 5.35 -14.89 -4.92
C GLU A 6 5.82 -15.85 -6.00
N ALA A 7 4.97 -16.13 -7.01
CA ALA A 7 5.35 -16.98 -8.14
C ALA A 7 6.54 -16.43 -8.95
N LEU A 8 6.65 -15.09 -9.06
CA LEU A 8 7.73 -14.45 -9.80
C LEU A 8 8.99 -14.19 -8.96
N GLY A 9 8.89 -14.25 -7.62
CA GLY A 9 9.99 -13.96 -6.70
C GLY A 9 10.74 -15.18 -6.17
N ILE A 10 10.17 -16.40 -6.27
CA ILE A 10 10.68 -17.59 -5.57
C ILE A 10 11.46 -18.55 -6.50
N ASP A 11 11.64 -18.19 -7.75
CA ASP A 11 12.11 -19.13 -8.79
C ASP A 11 13.54 -19.69 -8.61
N ARG A 12 14.36 -19.21 -7.65
CA ARG A 12 15.78 -19.57 -7.51
C ARG A 12 16.32 -19.91 -6.12
N GLY A 13 15.49 -20.02 -5.08
CA GLY A 13 15.94 -20.48 -3.77
C GLY A 13 15.99 -19.42 -2.66
N ALA A 14 16.30 -19.84 -1.43
CA ALA A 14 16.22 -19.03 -0.22
C ALA A 14 17.24 -17.88 -0.17
N ASP A 15 18.38 -17.99 -0.83
CA ASP A 15 19.44 -16.99 -0.81
C ASP A 15 19.04 -15.69 -1.53
N ASP A 16 18.29 -15.80 -2.62
CA ASP A 16 17.81 -14.62 -3.37
C ASP A 16 16.70 -13.87 -2.61
N LEU A 17 15.93 -14.56 -1.77
CA LEU A 17 14.88 -13.96 -0.93
C LEU A 17 15.44 -12.91 0.03
N VAL A 18 16.62 -13.11 0.58
CA VAL A 18 17.27 -12.15 1.49
C VAL A 18 17.53 -10.82 0.78
N TRP A 19 18.02 -10.87 -0.46
CA TRP A 19 18.26 -9.67 -1.26
C TRP A 19 16.96 -8.95 -1.65
N VAL A 20 15.92 -9.69 -1.98
CA VAL A 20 14.60 -9.12 -2.34
C VAL A 20 13.93 -8.50 -1.10
N TRP A 21 14.04 -9.13 0.06
CA TRP A 21 13.53 -8.57 1.31
C TRP A 21 14.33 -7.35 1.76
N GLY A 22 15.66 -7.43 1.67
CA GLY A 22 16.56 -6.30 1.93
C GLY A 22 16.27 -5.12 1.02
N GLY A 23 16.09 -5.36 -0.28
CA GLY A 23 15.68 -4.36 -1.25
C GLY A 23 14.31 -3.74 -0.95
N THR A 24 13.33 -4.55 -0.55
CA THR A 24 12.01 -4.06 -0.13
C THR A 24 12.11 -3.17 1.11
N LEU A 25 12.91 -3.57 2.11
CA LEU A 25 13.15 -2.78 3.31
C LEU A 25 13.83 -1.45 2.97
N ALA A 26 14.90 -1.49 2.21
CA ALA A 26 15.65 -0.30 1.80
C ALA A 26 14.77 0.67 1.01
N LEU A 27 14.04 0.18 0.01
CA LEU A 27 13.12 1.01 -0.78
C LEU A 27 11.99 1.58 0.10
N SER A 28 11.43 0.79 1.02
CA SER A 28 10.41 1.28 1.95
C SER A 28 10.91 2.42 2.80
N LEU A 29 12.13 2.32 3.35
CA LEU A 29 12.73 3.36 4.17
C LEU A 29 12.99 4.66 3.39
N VAL A 30 13.39 4.56 2.12
CA VAL A 30 13.62 5.73 1.26
C VAL A 30 12.30 6.36 0.80
N VAL A 31 11.31 5.55 0.44
CA VAL A 31 10.05 6.02 -0.10
C VAL A 31 9.12 6.58 0.99
N GLN A 32 9.21 6.10 2.23
CA GLN A 32 8.41 6.59 3.37
C GLN A 32 8.48 8.12 3.57
N PRO A 33 9.66 8.75 3.71
CA PRO A 33 9.74 10.18 3.91
C PRO A 33 9.31 10.98 2.68
N LEU A 34 9.58 10.49 1.47
CA LEU A 34 9.12 11.10 0.22
C LEU A 34 7.59 11.10 0.16
N PHE A 35 7.00 9.97 0.50
CA PHE A 35 5.56 9.80 0.53
C PHE A 35 4.89 10.70 1.59
N ALA A 36 5.44 10.73 2.81
CA ALA A 36 4.95 11.59 3.87
C ALA A 36 5.02 13.08 3.47
N SER A 37 6.08 13.52 2.81
CA SER A 37 6.23 14.88 2.33
C SER A 37 5.23 15.22 1.22
N LEU A 38 5.00 14.30 0.29
CA LEU A 38 4.05 14.47 -0.81
C LEU A 38 2.61 14.52 -0.28
N MET A 39 2.29 13.63 0.65
CA MET A 39 0.98 13.58 1.32
C MET A 39 0.68 14.86 2.12
N ALA A 40 1.71 15.47 2.71
CA ALA A 40 1.57 16.72 3.44
C ALA A 40 1.32 17.94 2.55
N ARG A 41 1.81 17.92 1.31
CA ARG A 41 1.71 19.02 0.34
C ARG A 41 0.49 18.93 -0.59
N THR A 42 -0.13 17.76 -0.68
CA THR A 42 -1.20 17.51 -1.65
C THR A 42 -2.52 17.26 -0.92
N SER A 43 -3.62 17.82 -1.42
CA SER A 43 -4.95 17.51 -0.89
C SER A 43 -5.25 16.03 -1.12
N ARG A 44 -5.82 15.36 -0.13
CA ARG A 44 -6.12 13.91 -0.19
C ARG A 44 -7.05 13.55 -1.35
N ARG A 45 -7.93 14.47 -1.71
CA ARG A 45 -8.82 14.35 -2.87
C ARG A 45 -8.08 14.10 -4.18
N ARG A 46 -6.91 14.72 -4.36
CA ARG A 46 -6.07 14.54 -5.56
C ARG A 46 -5.03 13.44 -5.38
N PHE A 47 -4.53 13.29 -4.17
CA PHE A 47 -3.43 12.39 -3.85
C PHE A 47 -3.81 10.91 -4.08
N VAL A 48 -4.97 10.46 -3.57
CA VAL A 48 -5.40 9.05 -3.68
C VAL A 48 -5.57 8.62 -5.15
N PRO A 49 -6.29 9.35 -6.01
CA PRO A 49 -6.37 9.02 -7.43
C PRO A 49 -5.02 9.03 -8.17
N ILE A 50 -4.11 9.93 -7.81
CA ILE A 50 -2.77 10.01 -8.42
C ILE A 50 -1.96 8.75 -8.08
N VAL A 51 -1.93 8.35 -6.82
CA VAL A 51 -1.14 7.17 -6.40
C VAL A 51 -1.71 5.88 -6.97
N TYR A 52 -3.03 5.70 -6.95
CA TYR A 52 -3.66 4.50 -7.53
C TYR A 52 -3.55 4.50 -9.05
N GLY A 53 -3.70 5.66 -9.70
CA GLY A 53 -3.48 5.81 -11.14
C GLY A 53 -2.02 5.51 -11.53
N GLY A 54 -1.06 6.04 -10.77
CA GLY A 54 0.36 5.69 -10.92
C GLY A 54 0.60 4.18 -10.73
N GLY A 55 -0.07 3.56 -9.76
CA GLY A 55 -0.04 2.10 -9.56
C GLY A 55 -0.52 1.33 -10.79
N ILE A 56 -1.63 1.76 -11.42
CA ILE A 56 -2.12 1.18 -12.66
C ILE A 56 -1.07 1.28 -13.77
N VAL A 57 -0.51 2.47 -13.98
CA VAL A 57 0.49 2.70 -15.02
C VAL A 57 1.71 1.80 -14.82
N ILE A 58 2.22 1.71 -13.59
CA ILE A 58 3.39 0.87 -13.27
C ILE A 58 3.06 -0.62 -13.43
N LEU A 59 1.85 -1.08 -13.06
CA LEU A 59 1.41 -2.47 -13.32
C LEU A 59 1.43 -2.79 -14.81
N LEU A 60 0.92 -1.88 -15.64
CA LEU A 60 0.91 -2.05 -17.09
C LEU A 60 2.33 -2.01 -17.69
N LEU A 61 3.22 -1.19 -17.14
CA LEU A 61 4.64 -1.17 -17.52
C LEU A 61 5.34 -2.48 -17.17
N PHE A 62 5.10 -3.05 -15.98
CA PHE A 62 5.64 -4.36 -15.63
C PHE A 62 5.08 -5.46 -16.55
N ARG A 63 3.77 -5.41 -16.87
CA ARG A 63 3.17 -6.33 -17.82
C ARG A 63 3.86 -6.25 -19.20
N ALA A 64 4.08 -5.05 -19.69
CA ALA A 64 4.81 -4.83 -20.95
C ALA A 64 6.27 -5.29 -20.84
N ALA A 65 6.94 -5.02 -19.73
CA ALA A 65 8.29 -5.49 -19.50
C ALA A 65 8.40 -7.02 -19.53
N PHE A 66 7.44 -7.75 -18.94
CA PHE A 66 7.42 -9.22 -19.04
C PHE A 66 7.19 -9.74 -20.45
N GLU A 67 6.44 -9.01 -21.28
CA GLU A 67 6.21 -9.36 -22.68
C GLU A 67 7.47 -9.20 -23.53
N PHE A 68 8.10 -8.03 -23.42
CA PHE A 68 9.18 -7.61 -24.32
C PHE A 68 10.59 -7.91 -23.79
N ALA A 69 10.74 -8.24 -22.50
CA ALA A 69 12.05 -8.54 -21.93
C ALA A 69 12.63 -9.85 -22.47
N PRO A 70 13.92 -9.87 -22.84
CA PRO A 70 14.66 -11.10 -23.11
C PRO A 70 14.58 -12.07 -21.93
N ALA A 71 14.68 -13.37 -22.19
CA ALA A 71 14.55 -14.41 -21.17
C ALA A 71 15.50 -14.20 -19.98
N GLU A 72 16.71 -13.70 -20.23
CA GLU A 72 17.73 -13.41 -19.21
C GLU A 72 17.31 -12.31 -18.22
N TRP A 73 16.52 -11.33 -18.68
CA TRP A 73 16.09 -10.19 -17.87
C TRP A 73 14.78 -10.42 -17.13
N ARG A 74 14.01 -11.44 -17.47
CA ARG A 74 12.69 -11.71 -16.85
C ARG A 74 12.77 -11.91 -15.34
N THR A 75 13.83 -12.54 -14.85
CA THR A 75 14.07 -12.72 -13.43
C THR A 75 14.26 -11.38 -12.71
N TYR A 76 15.06 -10.47 -13.28
CA TYR A 76 15.26 -9.13 -12.70
C TYR A 76 14.00 -8.28 -12.73
N VAL A 77 13.20 -8.38 -13.79
CA VAL A 77 11.87 -7.76 -13.87
C VAL A 77 10.96 -8.30 -12.76
N GLY A 78 11.01 -9.63 -12.49
CA GLY A 78 10.29 -10.27 -11.40
C GLY A 78 10.68 -9.72 -10.02
N TYR A 79 11.97 -9.58 -9.74
CA TYR A 79 12.47 -8.98 -8.49
C TYR A 79 12.05 -7.52 -8.35
N GLY A 80 12.17 -6.73 -9.42
CA GLY A 80 11.69 -5.35 -9.45
C GLY A 80 10.20 -5.25 -9.17
N PHE A 81 9.39 -6.12 -9.78
CA PHE A 81 7.97 -6.21 -9.52
C PHE A 81 7.66 -6.58 -8.06
N TYR A 82 8.36 -7.58 -7.52
CA TYR A 82 8.19 -8.02 -6.13
C TYR A 82 8.42 -6.87 -5.15
N ILE A 83 9.57 -6.18 -5.27
CA ILE A 83 9.94 -5.07 -4.41
C ILE A 83 8.94 -3.93 -4.54
N TRP A 84 8.65 -3.50 -5.77
CA TRP A 84 7.71 -2.42 -6.02
C TRP A 84 6.30 -2.74 -5.48
N PHE A 85 5.78 -3.93 -5.77
CA PHE A 85 4.44 -4.33 -5.35
C PHE A 85 4.34 -4.42 -3.82
N SER A 86 5.38 -4.91 -3.14
CA SER A 86 5.43 -4.96 -1.67
C SER A 86 5.34 -3.57 -1.07
N VAL A 87 6.12 -2.62 -1.57
CA VAL A 87 6.09 -1.22 -1.14
C VAL A 87 4.75 -0.58 -1.48
N PHE A 88 4.26 -0.73 -2.71
CA PHE A 88 2.98 -0.19 -3.14
C PHE A 88 1.81 -0.68 -2.28
N ASN A 89 1.80 -1.96 -1.90
CA ASN A 89 0.74 -2.54 -1.06
C ASN A 89 0.67 -1.87 0.31
N VAL A 90 1.82 -1.65 0.96
CA VAL A 90 1.90 -0.95 2.26
C VAL A 90 1.39 0.50 2.12
N PHE A 91 1.80 1.19 1.07
CA PHE A 91 1.34 2.57 0.83
C PHE A 91 -0.14 2.66 0.49
N ALA A 92 -0.64 1.81 -0.38
CA ALA A 92 -2.05 1.78 -0.74
C ALA A 92 -2.94 1.58 0.49
N LEU A 93 -2.53 0.67 1.39
CA LEU A 93 -3.23 0.45 2.65
C LEU A 93 -3.14 1.66 3.60
N SER A 94 -1.96 2.26 3.72
CA SER A 94 -1.74 3.45 4.56
C SER A 94 -2.56 4.65 4.07
N ILE A 95 -2.64 4.85 2.75
CA ILE A 95 -3.48 5.90 2.14
C ILE A 95 -4.95 5.65 2.43
N PHE A 96 -5.40 4.41 2.25
CA PHE A 96 -6.79 4.04 2.51
C PHE A 96 -7.19 4.35 3.96
N TRP A 97 -6.40 3.91 4.93
CA TRP A 97 -6.69 4.18 6.35
C TRP A 97 -6.58 5.67 6.69
N GLY A 98 -5.59 6.36 6.13
CA GLY A 98 -5.48 7.80 6.29
C GLY A 98 -6.68 8.55 5.72
N PHE A 99 -7.17 8.15 4.53
CA PHE A 99 -8.38 8.72 3.93
C PHE A 99 -9.64 8.42 4.77
N ALA A 100 -9.78 7.18 5.25
CA ALA A 100 -10.91 6.79 6.09
C ALA A 100 -10.91 7.56 7.43
N ALA A 101 -9.73 7.77 8.03
CA ALA A 101 -9.62 8.55 9.27
C ALA A 101 -9.99 10.03 9.10
N ASP A 102 -9.76 10.62 7.93
CA ASP A 102 -10.14 12.00 7.64
C ASP A 102 -11.62 12.15 7.27
N LEU A 103 -12.22 11.09 6.72
CA LEU A 103 -13.61 11.12 6.28
C LEU A 103 -14.61 11.00 7.44
N PHE A 104 -14.25 10.25 8.49
CA PHE A 104 -15.17 9.91 9.57
C PHE A 104 -14.83 10.61 10.88
N ARG A 105 -15.86 11.14 11.58
CA ARG A 105 -15.71 11.59 12.97
C ARG A 105 -15.49 10.41 13.91
N LEU A 106 -14.82 10.64 15.03
CA LEU A 106 -14.41 9.60 15.99
C LEU A 106 -15.54 8.65 16.40
N GLU A 107 -16.76 9.18 16.59
CA GLU A 107 -17.94 8.40 16.99
C GLU A 107 -18.47 7.53 15.85
N GLN A 108 -18.44 8.03 14.62
CA GLN A 108 -18.83 7.30 13.43
C GLN A 108 -17.79 6.24 13.04
N ALA A 109 -16.51 6.56 13.24
CA ALA A 109 -15.39 5.70 12.93
C ALA A 109 -15.49 4.35 13.65
N LYS A 110 -15.90 4.31 14.93
CA LYS A 110 -16.03 3.08 15.71
C LYS A 110 -17.00 2.06 15.09
N ARG A 111 -18.10 2.53 14.51
CA ARG A 111 -19.10 1.66 13.86
C ARG A 111 -18.72 1.30 12.43
N LEU A 112 -18.23 2.28 11.69
CA LEU A 112 -17.91 2.12 10.27
C LEU A 112 -16.64 1.29 10.03
N PHE A 113 -15.65 1.35 10.91
CA PHE A 113 -14.45 0.52 10.79
C PHE A 113 -14.74 -0.97 10.89
N ALA A 114 -15.75 -1.38 11.67
CA ALA A 114 -16.19 -2.77 11.69
C ALA A 114 -16.73 -3.20 10.31
N PHE A 115 -17.59 -2.40 9.68
CA PHE A 115 -18.10 -2.67 8.33
C PHE A 115 -17.01 -2.63 7.26
N ILE A 116 -16.08 -1.68 7.35
CA ILE A 116 -14.93 -1.59 6.44
C ILE A 116 -14.05 -2.85 6.57
N SER A 117 -13.84 -3.35 7.79
CA SER A 117 -13.08 -4.57 8.03
C SER A 117 -13.76 -5.80 7.43
N VAL A 118 -15.08 -5.91 7.54
CA VAL A 118 -15.87 -6.98 6.88
C VAL A 118 -15.69 -6.89 5.36
N GLY A 119 -15.82 -5.69 4.79
CA GLY A 119 -15.56 -5.45 3.36
C GLY A 119 -14.14 -5.84 2.94
N GLY A 120 -13.13 -5.51 3.76
CA GLY A 120 -11.75 -5.89 3.55
C GLY A 120 -11.53 -7.41 3.54
N THR A 121 -12.12 -8.12 4.52
CA THR A 121 -12.04 -9.58 4.61
C THR A 121 -12.74 -10.25 3.44
N THR A 122 -13.96 -9.80 3.09
CA THR A 122 -14.70 -10.30 1.93
C THR A 122 -13.91 -10.03 0.65
N GLY A 123 -13.33 -8.85 0.49
CA GLY A 123 -12.47 -8.51 -0.64
C GLY A 123 -11.21 -9.37 -0.72
N ALA A 124 -10.60 -9.73 0.41
CA ALA A 124 -9.45 -10.63 0.44
C ALA A 124 -9.81 -12.05 -0.03
N VAL A 125 -10.94 -12.58 0.46
CA VAL A 125 -11.43 -13.92 0.04
C VAL A 125 -11.79 -13.94 -1.43
N THR A 126 -12.64 -12.99 -1.88
CA THR A 126 -13.07 -12.92 -3.27
C THR A 126 -11.90 -12.63 -4.22
N GLY A 127 -10.98 -11.77 -3.82
CA GLY A 127 -9.77 -11.45 -4.59
C GLY A 127 -8.83 -12.65 -4.74
N SER A 128 -8.66 -13.45 -3.69
CA SER A 128 -7.86 -14.68 -3.73
C SER A 128 -8.51 -15.74 -4.62
N TRP A 129 -9.83 -15.91 -4.48
CA TRP A 129 -10.59 -16.83 -5.34
C TRP A 129 -10.52 -16.42 -6.83
N LEU A 130 -10.74 -15.12 -7.10
CA LEU A 130 -10.66 -14.57 -8.46
C LEU A 130 -9.26 -14.74 -9.07
N ALA A 131 -8.22 -14.45 -8.29
CA ALA A 131 -6.83 -14.64 -8.73
C ALA A 131 -6.53 -16.09 -9.08
N ARG A 132 -6.99 -17.04 -8.26
CA ARG A 132 -6.84 -18.48 -8.53
C ARG A 132 -7.60 -18.91 -9.79
N SER A 133 -8.86 -18.52 -9.91
CA SER A 133 -9.73 -18.91 -11.04
C SER A 133 -9.25 -18.35 -12.38
N LEU A 134 -8.60 -17.19 -12.36
CA LEU A 134 -8.11 -16.52 -13.56
C LEU A 134 -6.64 -16.83 -13.87
N ALA A 135 -5.89 -17.42 -12.93
CA ALA A 135 -4.47 -17.73 -13.13
C ALA A 135 -4.24 -18.77 -14.22
N GLU A 136 -5.08 -19.82 -14.28
CA GLU A 136 -4.97 -20.86 -15.31
C GLU A 136 -5.34 -20.34 -16.71
N PRO A 137 -6.53 -19.73 -16.95
CA PRO A 137 -6.93 -19.32 -18.29
C PRO A 137 -6.16 -18.12 -18.84
N LEU A 138 -5.76 -17.17 -17.97
CA LEU A 138 -5.10 -15.94 -18.40
C LEU A 138 -3.57 -15.99 -18.30
N GLY A 139 -3.05 -16.87 -17.47
CA GLY A 139 -1.64 -16.86 -17.07
C GLY A 139 -1.33 -15.82 -16.02
N THR A 140 -0.29 -16.10 -15.22
CA THR A 140 0.10 -15.32 -14.04
C THR A 140 0.39 -13.84 -14.35
N VAL A 141 1.06 -13.56 -15.47
CA VAL A 141 1.44 -12.21 -15.86
C VAL A 141 0.22 -11.36 -16.23
N ASN A 142 -0.78 -11.95 -16.89
CA ASN A 142 -1.98 -11.23 -17.30
C ASN A 142 -2.92 -10.87 -16.14
N LEU A 143 -2.74 -11.48 -14.96
CA LEU A 143 -3.41 -11.04 -13.74
C LEU A 143 -3.08 -9.58 -13.35
N MET A 144 -2.01 -9.00 -13.91
CA MET A 144 -1.71 -7.58 -13.75
C MET A 144 -2.77 -6.68 -14.39
N PHE A 145 -3.39 -7.11 -15.50
CA PHE A 145 -4.55 -6.41 -16.09
C PHE A 145 -5.76 -6.44 -15.15
N VAL A 146 -6.03 -7.61 -14.56
CA VAL A 146 -7.13 -7.76 -13.60
C VAL A 146 -6.89 -6.87 -12.38
N GLY A 147 -5.67 -6.84 -11.85
CA GLY A 147 -5.29 -5.96 -10.75
C GLY A 147 -5.47 -4.47 -11.10
N SER A 148 -5.07 -4.07 -12.29
CA SER A 148 -5.25 -2.71 -12.80
C SER A 148 -6.74 -2.36 -12.94
N ALA A 149 -7.56 -3.27 -13.47
CA ALA A 149 -9.00 -3.09 -13.61
C ALA A 149 -9.70 -2.92 -12.25
N ILE A 150 -9.27 -3.65 -11.21
CA ILE A 150 -9.83 -3.54 -9.85
C ILE A 150 -9.46 -2.19 -9.18
N LEU A 151 -8.33 -1.59 -9.52
CA LEU A 151 -7.95 -0.28 -8.99
C LEU A 151 -8.82 0.86 -9.54
N VAL A 152 -9.40 0.71 -10.73
CA VAL A 152 -10.26 1.74 -11.34
C VAL A 152 -11.52 2.00 -10.50
N PRO A 153 -12.35 1.01 -10.11
CA PRO A 153 -13.46 1.22 -9.19
C PRO A 153 -13.06 1.86 -7.87
N ALA A 154 -11.89 1.51 -7.32
CA ALA A 154 -11.39 2.14 -6.10
C ALA A 154 -11.17 3.64 -6.29
N ILE A 155 -10.59 4.07 -7.41
CA ILE A 155 -10.44 5.49 -7.75
C ILE A 155 -11.80 6.17 -7.90
N VAL A 156 -12.75 5.53 -8.57
CA VAL A 156 -14.11 6.06 -8.76
C VAL A 156 -14.82 6.23 -7.41
N CYS A 157 -14.75 5.23 -6.52
CA CYS A 157 -15.32 5.30 -5.18
C CYS A 157 -14.73 6.46 -4.36
N VAL A 158 -13.41 6.64 -4.38
CA VAL A 158 -12.77 7.75 -3.68
C VAL A 158 -13.23 9.11 -4.24
N ARG A 159 -13.30 9.25 -5.56
CA ARG A 159 -13.79 10.47 -6.19
C ARG A 159 -15.26 10.76 -5.83
N ALA A 160 -16.12 9.74 -5.86
CA ALA A 160 -17.52 9.88 -5.48
C ALA A 160 -17.66 10.29 -4.00
N LEU A 161 -16.93 9.62 -3.09
CA LEU A 161 -16.94 9.96 -1.67
C LEU A 161 -16.46 11.39 -1.40
N THR A 162 -15.41 11.84 -2.07
CA THR A 162 -14.89 13.21 -1.90
C THR A 162 -15.81 14.26 -2.54
N HIS A 163 -16.67 13.87 -3.47
CA HIS A 163 -17.67 14.77 -4.03
C HIS A 163 -18.86 14.95 -3.08
N ILE A 164 -19.30 13.86 -2.42
CA ILE A 164 -20.44 13.88 -1.49
C ILE A 164 -20.05 14.51 -0.15
N HIS A 165 -18.84 14.21 0.34
CA HIS A 165 -18.27 14.77 1.55
C HIS A 165 -16.99 15.53 1.21
N PRO A 166 -17.03 16.86 1.07
CA PRO A 166 -15.83 17.65 0.85
C PRO A 166 -14.84 17.44 2.02
N VAL A 167 -13.75 16.77 1.74
CA VAL A 167 -12.65 16.49 2.71
C VAL A 167 -11.71 17.71 2.81
N ASP A 168 -12.18 18.88 2.43
CA ASP A 168 -11.47 20.16 2.56
C ASP A 168 -11.68 20.80 3.94
N ALA A 169 -12.13 20.04 4.94
CA ALA A 169 -12.12 20.56 6.31
C ALA A 169 -10.68 20.85 6.73
N PRO A 170 -10.39 22.06 7.23
CA PRO A 170 -9.07 22.39 7.76
C PRO A 170 -8.70 21.35 8.80
N ARG A 171 -7.45 20.89 8.79
CA ARG A 171 -6.88 20.11 9.89
C ARG A 171 -7.34 20.71 11.20
N ALA A 172 -7.82 19.84 12.13
CA ALA A 172 -8.25 20.27 13.46
C ALA A 172 -7.30 21.33 14.02
N PRO A 173 -7.83 22.44 14.56
CA PRO A 173 -7.00 23.49 15.17
C PRO A 173 -6.30 22.88 16.37
N GLY A 174 -5.01 22.67 16.26
CA GLY A 174 -4.14 22.05 17.28
C GLY A 174 -2.76 21.68 16.75
N VAL A 175 -2.54 21.73 15.42
CA VAL A 175 -1.21 21.59 14.82
C VAL A 175 -0.89 22.86 14.03
N GLU A 176 -1.04 24.01 14.69
CA GLU A 176 -0.46 25.28 14.25
C GLU A 176 1.04 25.25 14.54
N GLY A 177 1.78 24.81 13.56
CA GLY A 177 3.21 25.00 13.49
C GLY A 177 3.57 25.24 12.03
N THR A 178 3.86 26.48 11.72
CA THR A 178 4.24 27.08 10.44
C THR A 178 5.54 26.55 9.82
N ALA A 179 5.97 25.34 10.16
CA ALA A 179 7.11 24.68 9.55
C ALA A 179 6.65 23.50 8.69
N ALA A 180 7.20 23.40 7.48
CA ALA A 180 7.01 22.26 6.60
C ALA A 180 7.14 20.95 7.38
N PRO A 181 6.23 19.98 7.19
CA PRO A 181 6.25 18.74 7.96
C PRO A 181 7.54 17.98 7.64
N SER A 182 8.50 18.08 8.55
CA SER A 182 9.72 17.28 8.49
C SER A 182 9.35 15.82 8.69
N PRO A 183 9.83 14.89 7.83
CA PRO A 183 9.62 13.45 8.00
C PRO A 183 10.06 12.94 9.39
N TRP A 184 11.00 13.62 10.00
CA TRP A 184 11.57 13.30 11.32
C TRP A 184 10.71 13.75 12.51
N ARG A 185 9.72 14.61 12.31
CA ARG A 185 8.81 15.04 13.38
C ARG A 185 8.06 13.87 14.02
N GLY A 186 7.66 12.88 13.23
CA GLY A 186 7.04 11.67 13.77
C GLY A 186 7.92 10.95 14.78
N LEU A 187 9.24 10.87 14.50
CA LEU A 187 10.20 10.23 15.41
C LEU A 187 10.39 11.06 16.69
N GLU A 188 10.37 12.39 16.58
CA GLU A 188 10.43 13.28 17.74
C GLU A 188 9.20 13.14 18.65
N TYR A 189 7.99 13.02 18.07
CA TYR A 189 6.77 12.75 18.84
C TYR A 189 6.81 11.39 19.55
N ILE A 190 7.31 10.34 18.87
CA ILE A 190 7.48 9.01 19.48
C ILE A 190 8.43 9.10 20.69
N ARG A 191 9.54 9.84 20.57
CA ARG A 191 10.49 10.01 21.70
C ARG A 191 9.88 10.76 22.87
N LYS A 192 9.03 11.77 22.62
CA LYS A 192 8.41 12.61 23.67
C LYS A 192 7.22 11.95 24.35
N SER A 193 6.48 11.08 23.65
CA SER A 193 5.26 10.45 24.19
C SER A 193 5.51 9.02 24.65
N PRO A 194 5.37 8.70 25.95
CA PRO A 194 5.47 7.32 26.45
C PRO A 194 4.40 6.41 25.85
N TYR A 195 3.21 6.94 25.57
CA TYR A 195 2.12 6.22 24.92
C TYR A 195 2.48 5.77 23.50
N LEU A 196 3.06 6.67 22.67
CA LEU A 196 3.49 6.31 21.31
C LEU A 196 4.64 5.31 21.32
N ARG A 197 5.57 5.42 22.28
CA ARG A 197 6.63 4.41 22.47
C ARG A 197 6.06 3.03 22.80
N GLY A 198 5.03 2.98 23.66
CA GLY A 198 4.33 1.75 24.00
C GLY A 198 3.68 1.11 22.78
N ILE A 199 3.00 1.89 21.94
CA ILE A 199 2.39 1.40 20.69
C ILE A 199 3.47 0.86 19.72
N CYS A 200 4.57 1.60 19.54
CA CYS A 200 5.67 1.16 18.68
C CYS A 200 6.30 -0.16 19.18
N ALA A 201 6.54 -0.27 20.48
CA ALA A 201 7.07 -1.49 21.10
C ALA A 201 6.08 -2.65 20.93
N PHE A 202 4.80 -2.44 21.21
CA PHE A 202 3.76 -3.45 21.01
C PHE A 202 3.72 -3.95 19.56
N THR A 203 3.71 -3.03 18.58
CA THR A 203 3.68 -3.38 17.17
C THR A 203 4.92 -4.17 16.77
N LEU A 204 6.10 -3.77 17.26
CA LEU A 204 7.36 -4.46 16.99
C LEU A 204 7.34 -5.89 17.54
N PHE A 205 6.97 -6.08 18.81
CA PHE A 205 6.88 -7.41 19.42
C PHE A 205 5.81 -8.28 18.78
N HIS A 206 4.65 -7.71 18.46
CA HIS A 206 3.59 -8.43 17.75
C HIS A 206 4.04 -8.91 16.37
N THR A 207 4.75 -8.07 15.63
CA THR A 207 5.27 -8.44 14.30
C THR A 207 6.34 -9.52 14.41
N LEU A 208 7.28 -9.39 15.35
CA LEU A 208 8.29 -10.42 15.61
C LEU A 208 7.66 -11.76 15.98
N PHE A 209 6.71 -11.75 16.91
CA PHE A 209 5.97 -12.94 17.32
C PHE A 209 5.24 -13.59 16.14
N SER A 210 4.52 -12.79 15.36
CA SER A 210 3.83 -13.27 14.16
C SER A 210 4.78 -13.87 13.12
N THR A 211 5.97 -13.27 12.93
CA THR A 211 6.97 -13.76 11.98
C THR A 211 7.63 -15.06 12.43
N ILE A 212 7.82 -15.24 13.74
CA ILE A 212 8.42 -16.49 14.28
C ILE A 212 7.43 -17.66 14.19
N LEU A 213 6.12 -17.40 14.33
CA LEU A 213 5.10 -18.44 14.28
C LEU A 213 4.65 -18.80 12.86
N TYR A 214 4.96 -17.98 11.87
CA TYR A 214 4.57 -18.20 10.47
C TYR A 214 5.62 -18.98 9.70
#